data_c4e3cfa07379abe785c46f363e24e4d1
#
_entry.id   c4e3cfa07379abe785c46f363e24e4d1
#
_cell.length_a   1.000
_cell.length_b   1.000
_cell.length_c   1.000
_cell.angle_alpha   90.00
_cell.angle_beta   90.00
_cell.angle_gamma   90.00
#
_symmetry.space_group_name_H-M   'P 1'
#
loop_
_entity.id
_entity.type
_entity.pdbx_description
1 polymer ?
#
loop_
_entity_poly.entity_id
_entity_poly.type
_entity_poly.pdbx_seq_one_letter_code
_entity_poly.pdbx_strand_id
1 'polypeptide(L)'
;MKYLLYLSALCLLFISCEEPIARKPVRVSTPKLVKSTVERNKDLLEIEVKIINRLVKKDTLHEYLPTATGSWFYYEIKNDSLPYVPQEEDVVTLTYNIMTLTNDTIYSAKEIGIQRIKVNKPSLFKGLRHTFTLLKEGEKATFLFPSSLAFGYHGDDNKITPNTPIKSSVEILNIEKHPTNK
;
A
#
# COMPACT_ATOMS: atom_id res chain seq x y z
N MET A 1 43.01 -31.08 -57.63
CA MET A 1 41.74 -30.39 -57.96
C MET A 1 40.58 -30.67 -56.98
N LYS A 2 40.41 -31.89 -56.47
CA LYS A 2 39.30 -32.20 -55.54
C LYS A 2 39.35 -31.39 -54.20
N TYR A 3 40.53 -31.19 -53.62
CA TYR A 3 40.66 -30.43 -52.35
C TYR A 3 40.40 -28.93 -52.48
N LEU A 4 40.63 -28.36 -53.68
CA LEU A 4 40.34 -26.96 -53.97
C LEU A 4 38.81 -26.69 -53.99
N LEU A 5 38.02 -27.65 -54.48
CA LEU A 5 36.56 -27.60 -54.46
C LEU A 5 35.98 -27.71 -53.05
N TYR A 6 36.55 -28.53 -52.16
CA TYR A 6 36.16 -28.61 -50.77
C TYR A 6 36.47 -27.37 -49.98
N LEU A 7 37.63 -26.75 -50.25
CA LEU A 7 38.04 -25.48 -49.60
C LEU A 7 37.12 -24.34 -50.04
N SER A 8 36.74 -24.28 -51.32
CA SER A 8 35.77 -23.29 -51.83
C SER A 8 34.38 -23.48 -51.26
N ALA A 9 33.89 -24.72 -51.08
CA ALA A 9 32.60 -25.01 -50.46
C ALA A 9 32.58 -24.64 -48.95
N LEU A 10 33.71 -24.82 -48.26
CA LEU A 10 33.82 -24.45 -46.82
C LEU A 10 33.83 -22.93 -46.61
N CYS A 11 34.42 -22.14 -47.51
CA CYS A 11 34.39 -20.69 -47.45
C CYS A 11 32.99 -20.07 -47.65
N LEU A 12 32.11 -20.73 -48.40
CA LEU A 12 30.74 -20.26 -48.65
C LEU A 12 29.80 -20.40 -47.45
N LEU A 13 30.17 -21.21 -46.44
CA LEU A 13 29.36 -21.39 -45.21
C LEU A 13 29.53 -20.26 -44.19
N PHE A 14 30.48 -19.35 -44.36
CA PHE A 14 30.76 -18.25 -43.42
C PHE A 14 30.14 -16.89 -43.79
N ILE A 15 29.33 -16.80 -44.85
CA ILE A 15 28.77 -15.53 -45.35
C ILE A 15 27.33 -15.27 -44.83
N SER A 16 26.85 -16.08 -43.89
CA SER A 16 25.50 -15.88 -43.33
C SER A 16 25.55 -15.37 -41.88
N CYS A 17 26.04 -14.16 -41.71
CA CYS A 17 25.75 -13.36 -40.51
C CYS A 17 25.02 -12.07 -40.95
N GLU A 18 23.70 -12.12 -41.05
CA GLU A 18 22.91 -10.92 -40.99
C GLU A 18 22.95 -10.43 -39.53
N GLU A 19 23.50 -9.24 -39.32
CA GLU A 19 23.46 -8.60 -38.01
C GLU A 19 21.98 -8.38 -37.62
N PRO A 20 21.54 -8.82 -36.41
CA PRO A 20 20.19 -8.56 -35.96
C PRO A 20 19.98 -7.07 -35.84
N ILE A 21 19.10 -6.50 -36.67
CA ILE A 21 18.69 -5.10 -36.57
C ILE A 21 18.09 -4.89 -35.17
N ALA A 22 18.77 -4.12 -34.35
CA ALA A 22 18.30 -3.76 -33.02
C ALA A 22 16.93 -3.11 -33.14
N ARG A 23 15.88 -3.79 -32.66
CA ARG A 23 14.52 -3.24 -32.64
C ARG A 23 14.54 -2.00 -31.75
N LYS A 24 14.27 -0.84 -32.32
CA LYS A 24 14.06 0.39 -31.53
C LYS A 24 12.93 0.12 -30.54
N PRO A 25 13.10 0.39 -29.25
CA PRO A 25 12.02 0.22 -28.30
C PRO A 25 10.85 1.09 -28.75
N VAL A 26 9.73 0.44 -29.08
CA VAL A 26 8.48 1.14 -29.41
C VAL A 26 7.98 1.73 -28.09
N ARG A 27 8.38 2.97 -27.85
CA ARG A 27 7.83 3.77 -26.74
C ARG A 27 6.41 4.14 -27.11
N VAL A 28 5.48 3.23 -26.91
CA VAL A 28 4.04 3.54 -26.94
C VAL A 28 3.73 4.24 -25.61
N SER A 29 4.24 5.45 -25.45
CA SER A 29 3.66 6.38 -24.49
C SER A 29 2.39 6.89 -25.16
N THR A 30 1.26 6.27 -24.86
CA THR A 30 -0.05 6.84 -25.16
C THR A 30 -0.39 7.81 -24.03
N PRO A 31 -0.14 9.13 -24.20
CA PRO A 31 -0.48 10.14 -23.20
C PRO A 31 -1.96 10.09 -22.82
N LYS A 32 -2.78 9.61 -23.75
CA LYS A 32 -4.24 9.46 -23.61
C LYS A 32 -4.62 8.36 -22.62
N LEU A 33 -3.90 7.21 -22.59
CA LEU A 33 -4.17 6.11 -21.66
C LEU A 33 -3.78 6.45 -20.22
N VAL A 34 -2.62 7.07 -20.03
CA VAL A 34 -2.16 7.50 -18.70
C VAL A 34 -3.10 8.57 -18.15
N LYS A 35 -3.51 9.54 -18.98
CA LYS A 35 -4.44 10.60 -18.57
C LYS A 35 -5.79 10.03 -18.13
N SER A 36 -6.36 9.09 -18.90
CA SER A 36 -7.64 8.45 -18.56
C SER A 36 -7.54 7.61 -17.28
N THR A 37 -6.42 6.97 -17.00
CA THR A 37 -6.21 6.20 -15.77
C THR A 37 -6.12 7.12 -14.54
N VAL A 38 -5.43 8.24 -14.65
CA VAL A 38 -5.34 9.24 -13.57
C VAL A 38 -6.70 9.85 -13.28
N GLU A 39 -7.44 10.24 -14.30
CA GLU A 39 -8.81 10.78 -14.17
C GLU A 39 -9.73 9.75 -13.47
N ARG A 40 -9.75 8.51 -13.94
CA ARG A 40 -10.54 7.44 -13.32
C ARG A 40 -10.19 7.21 -11.84
N ASN A 41 -8.90 7.19 -11.49
CA ASN A 41 -8.49 7.00 -10.09
C ASN A 41 -8.90 8.19 -9.21
N LYS A 42 -8.90 9.40 -9.75
CA LYS A 42 -9.39 10.60 -9.08
C LYS A 42 -10.90 10.53 -8.83
N ASP A 43 -11.67 10.14 -9.83
CA ASP A 43 -13.12 9.99 -9.71
C ASP A 43 -13.50 8.90 -8.67
N LEU A 44 -12.78 7.77 -8.69
CA LEU A 44 -12.98 6.71 -7.68
C LEU A 44 -12.70 7.22 -6.27
N LEU A 45 -11.58 7.91 -6.06
CA LEU A 45 -11.24 8.49 -4.77
C LEU A 45 -12.32 9.47 -4.30
N GLU A 46 -12.83 10.31 -5.19
CA GLU A 46 -13.90 11.27 -4.87
C GLU A 46 -15.19 10.56 -4.42
N ILE A 47 -15.55 9.47 -5.09
CA ILE A 47 -16.71 8.64 -4.71
C ILE A 47 -16.50 8.03 -3.32
N GLU A 48 -15.34 7.41 -3.08
CA GLU A 48 -15.01 6.79 -1.79
C GLU A 48 -15.00 7.80 -0.65
N VAL A 49 -14.41 8.97 -0.86
CA VAL A 49 -14.40 10.08 0.10
C VAL A 49 -15.83 10.54 0.42
N LYS A 50 -16.72 10.63 -0.58
CA LYS A 50 -18.13 10.96 -0.36
C LYS A 50 -18.84 9.89 0.49
N ILE A 51 -18.55 8.61 0.26
CA ILE A 51 -19.10 7.50 1.05
C ILE A 51 -18.63 7.60 2.50
N ILE A 52 -17.31 7.74 2.71
CA ILE A 52 -16.72 7.85 4.05
C ILE A 52 -17.28 9.07 4.78
N ASN A 53 -17.37 10.22 4.13
CA ASN A 53 -17.92 11.43 4.73
C ASN A 53 -19.40 11.28 5.15
N ARG A 54 -20.20 10.49 4.40
CA ARG A 54 -21.58 10.17 4.81
C ARG A 54 -21.59 9.29 6.05
N LEU A 55 -20.70 8.30 6.15
CA LEU A 55 -20.57 7.44 7.33
C LEU A 55 -20.15 8.26 8.56
N VAL A 56 -19.12 9.10 8.43
CA VAL A 56 -18.65 10.00 9.48
C VAL A 56 -19.78 10.92 9.97
N LYS A 57 -20.55 11.52 9.06
CA LYS A 57 -21.69 12.39 9.44
C LYS A 57 -22.86 11.66 10.07
N LYS A 58 -23.07 10.38 9.73
CA LYS A 58 -24.16 9.55 10.28
C LYS A 58 -23.80 8.99 11.65
N ASP A 59 -22.53 8.79 11.93
CA ASP A 59 -22.05 8.28 13.21
C ASP A 59 -21.99 9.43 14.23
N THR A 60 -22.96 9.48 15.13
CA THR A 60 -23.05 10.49 16.19
C THR A 60 -22.39 10.06 17.50
N LEU A 61 -21.86 8.82 17.54
CA LEU A 61 -21.25 8.25 18.74
C LEU A 61 -19.74 8.56 18.84
N HIS A 62 -19.09 8.77 17.69
CA HIS A 62 -17.65 8.95 17.61
C HIS A 62 -17.28 10.29 16.97
N GLU A 63 -16.27 10.93 17.53
CA GLU A 63 -15.68 12.14 16.98
C GLU A 63 -14.55 11.75 15.99
N TYR A 64 -14.82 11.88 14.71
CA TYR A 64 -13.85 11.56 13.66
C TYR A 64 -12.92 12.73 13.36
N LEU A 65 -11.62 12.45 13.37
CA LEU A 65 -10.55 13.37 13.04
C LEU A 65 -10.01 13.06 11.64
N PRO A 66 -9.89 14.04 10.75
CA PRO A 66 -9.25 13.83 9.46
C PRO A 66 -7.72 13.78 9.63
N THR A 67 -7.07 12.94 8.82
CA THR A 67 -5.60 12.90 8.75
C THR A 67 -5.09 13.69 7.55
N ALA A 68 -3.83 14.12 7.61
CA ALA A 68 -3.17 14.80 6.48
C ALA A 68 -3.07 13.93 5.22
N THR A 69 -3.14 12.61 5.35
CA THR A 69 -3.07 11.66 4.22
C THR A 69 -4.42 11.39 3.57
N GLY A 70 -5.54 11.89 4.13
CA GLY A 70 -6.88 11.71 3.58
C GLY A 70 -7.62 10.47 4.10
N SER A 71 -7.25 9.97 5.27
CA SER A 71 -8.05 9.03 6.06
C SER A 71 -8.76 9.75 7.21
N TRP A 72 -9.68 9.06 7.87
CA TRP A 72 -10.38 9.53 9.07
C TRP A 72 -10.17 8.53 10.17
N PHE A 73 -10.15 8.99 11.42
CA PHE A 73 -10.05 8.10 12.56
C PHE A 73 -10.73 8.67 13.80
N TYR A 74 -11.06 7.78 14.74
CA TYR A 74 -11.45 8.14 16.10
C TYR A 74 -10.74 7.24 17.10
N TYR A 75 -10.48 7.77 18.29
CA TYR A 75 -9.89 6.99 19.37
C TYR A 75 -10.94 6.10 20.04
N GLU A 76 -10.63 4.81 20.21
CA GLU A 76 -11.34 3.90 21.11
C GLU A 76 -10.74 3.98 22.51
N ILE A 77 -9.41 4.03 22.58
CA ILE A 77 -8.64 4.22 23.81
C ILE A 77 -7.59 5.29 23.54
N LYS A 78 -7.61 6.36 24.32
CA LYS A 78 -6.65 7.45 24.23
C LYS A 78 -5.78 7.47 25.48
N ASN A 79 -4.48 7.67 25.32
CA ASN A 79 -3.51 7.76 26.41
C ASN A 79 -2.82 9.13 26.41
N ASP A 80 -3.35 10.06 27.18
CA ASP A 80 -2.79 11.41 27.30
C ASP A 80 -1.54 11.45 28.20
N SER A 81 -1.25 10.38 28.96
CA SER A 81 -0.13 10.33 29.92
C SER A 81 1.22 10.11 29.25
N LEU A 82 1.27 9.53 28.05
CA LEU A 82 2.50 9.26 27.32
C LEU A 82 2.67 10.28 26.19
N PRO A 83 3.75 11.09 26.17
CA PRO A 83 3.96 12.08 25.11
C PRO A 83 4.57 11.52 23.83
N TYR A 84 5.07 10.26 23.85
CA TYR A 84 5.88 9.72 22.78
C TYR A 84 5.04 9.05 21.69
N VAL A 85 5.25 9.44 20.45
CA VAL A 85 4.78 8.75 19.24
C VAL A 85 5.97 8.10 18.54
N PRO A 86 5.78 6.96 17.86
CA PRO A 86 6.87 6.27 17.17
C PRO A 86 7.58 7.16 16.15
N GLN A 87 8.90 7.07 16.15
CA GLN A 87 9.79 7.76 15.22
C GLN A 87 10.37 6.78 14.20
N GLU A 88 11.08 7.31 13.21
CA GLU A 88 11.85 6.48 12.28
C GLU A 88 12.80 5.54 13.03
N GLU A 89 12.95 4.32 12.52
CA GLU A 89 13.79 3.26 13.07
C GLU A 89 13.25 2.60 14.35
N ASP A 90 12.25 3.16 15.05
CA ASP A 90 11.59 2.49 16.17
C ASP A 90 10.94 1.19 15.73
N VAL A 91 10.77 0.26 16.66
CA VAL A 91 10.03 -0.98 16.43
C VAL A 91 8.71 -0.93 17.19
N VAL A 92 7.62 -1.00 16.44
CA VAL A 92 6.26 -0.98 16.97
C VAL A 92 5.69 -2.38 16.98
N THR A 93 5.19 -2.81 18.13
CA THR A 93 4.37 -4.01 18.28
C THR A 93 2.91 -3.61 18.31
N LEU A 94 2.11 -4.14 17.39
CA LEU A 94 0.71 -3.76 17.24
C LEU A 94 -0.17 -4.96 16.90
N THR A 95 -1.47 -4.77 17.09
CA THR A 95 -2.52 -5.62 16.54
C THR A 95 -3.52 -4.80 15.75
N TYR A 96 -4.12 -5.38 14.73
CA TYR A 96 -5.16 -4.71 13.95
C TYR A 96 -6.09 -5.74 13.29
N ASN A 97 -7.25 -5.28 12.88
CA ASN A 97 -8.19 -6.03 12.05
C ASN A 97 -8.41 -5.29 10.72
N ILE A 98 -9.08 -5.94 9.79
CA ILE A 98 -9.54 -5.32 8.55
C ILE A 98 -11.02 -5.66 8.38
N MET A 99 -11.83 -4.63 8.18
CA MET A 99 -13.28 -4.72 8.02
C MET A 99 -13.73 -3.95 6.78
N THR A 100 -14.93 -4.27 6.30
CA THR A 100 -15.64 -3.41 5.37
C THR A 100 -16.07 -2.12 6.08
N LEU A 101 -16.48 -1.10 5.31
CA LEU A 101 -17.07 0.11 5.89
C LEU A 101 -18.41 -0.17 6.61
N THR A 102 -19.05 -1.31 6.35
CA THR A 102 -20.29 -1.79 6.99
C THR A 102 -20.05 -2.64 8.24
N ASN A 103 -18.79 -2.74 8.70
CA ASN A 103 -18.32 -3.50 9.87
C ASN A 103 -18.26 -5.03 9.70
N ASP A 104 -18.36 -5.55 8.48
CA ASP A 104 -18.14 -6.97 8.23
C ASP A 104 -16.65 -7.28 8.30
N THR A 105 -16.25 -8.26 9.10
CA THR A 105 -14.82 -8.62 9.27
C THR A 105 -14.31 -9.35 8.05
N ILE A 106 -13.26 -8.80 7.42
CA ILE A 106 -12.51 -9.41 6.33
C ILE A 106 -11.38 -10.24 6.90
N TYR A 107 -10.56 -9.62 7.76
CA TYR A 107 -9.49 -10.27 8.53
C TYR A 107 -9.59 -9.87 9.99
N SER A 108 -9.75 -10.83 10.87
CA SER A 108 -9.76 -10.58 12.31
C SER A 108 -8.35 -10.32 12.85
N ALA A 109 -8.24 -9.61 13.97
CA ALA A 109 -6.96 -9.39 14.66
C ALA A 109 -6.30 -10.71 15.08
N LYS A 110 -7.10 -11.74 15.41
CA LYS A 110 -6.60 -13.09 15.73
C LYS A 110 -5.99 -13.79 14.52
N GLU A 111 -6.58 -13.62 13.33
CA GLU A 111 -6.12 -14.20 12.07
C GLU A 111 -4.81 -13.53 11.60
N ILE A 112 -4.71 -12.21 11.73
CA ILE A 112 -3.51 -11.45 11.38
C ILE A 112 -2.39 -11.70 12.39
N GLY A 113 -2.72 -11.84 13.68
CA GLY A 113 -1.78 -11.98 14.78
C GLY A 113 -1.11 -10.66 15.18
N ILE A 114 -0.23 -10.74 16.17
CA ILE A 114 0.56 -9.60 16.63
C ILE A 114 1.67 -9.34 15.61
N GLN A 115 1.77 -8.10 15.17
CA GLN A 115 2.78 -7.65 14.22
C GLN A 115 3.86 -6.87 14.96
N ARG A 116 5.13 -7.14 14.65
CA ARG A 116 6.29 -6.40 15.15
C ARG A 116 7.02 -5.78 13.96
N ILE A 117 6.93 -4.48 13.81
CA ILE A 117 7.29 -3.78 12.58
C ILE A 117 8.17 -2.58 12.89
N LYS A 118 9.25 -2.45 12.14
CA LYS A 118 10.08 -1.26 12.15
C LYS A 118 9.39 -0.14 11.37
N VAL A 119 9.29 1.03 11.99
CA VAL A 119 8.72 2.23 11.35
C VAL A 119 9.46 2.53 10.05
N ASN A 120 8.74 2.93 9.01
CA ASN A 120 9.22 3.16 7.63
C ASN A 120 9.59 1.91 6.81
N LYS A 121 9.33 0.70 7.27
CA LYS A 121 9.42 -0.49 6.41
C LYS A 121 8.13 -0.70 5.61
N PRO A 122 8.21 -1.11 4.32
CA PRO A 122 7.05 -1.23 3.43
C PRO A 122 6.24 -2.52 3.63
N SER A 123 6.27 -3.12 4.82
CA SER A 123 5.63 -4.41 5.09
C SER A 123 4.13 -4.37 5.29
N LEU A 124 3.54 -3.17 5.44
CA LEU A 124 2.10 -2.97 5.63
C LEU A 124 1.54 -2.04 4.54
N PHE A 125 0.21 -2.05 4.37
CA PHE A 125 -0.44 -1.13 3.46
C PHE A 125 -0.24 0.35 3.89
N LYS A 126 -0.28 1.25 2.91
CA LYS A 126 0.15 2.65 3.08
C LYS A 126 -0.56 3.39 4.22
N GLY A 127 -1.87 3.20 4.34
CA GLY A 127 -2.68 3.84 5.40
C GLY A 127 -2.25 3.40 6.80
N LEU A 128 -2.04 2.09 7.01
CA LEU A 128 -1.64 1.57 8.30
C LEU A 128 -0.24 2.05 8.73
N ARG A 129 0.69 2.17 7.79
CA ARG A 129 2.01 2.75 8.08
C ARG A 129 1.92 4.18 8.62
N HIS A 130 0.94 4.94 8.13
CA HIS A 130 0.75 6.31 8.59
C HIS A 130 0.16 6.39 10.00
N THR A 131 -0.55 5.35 10.48
CA THR A 131 -1.11 5.33 11.85
C THR A 131 -0.03 5.42 12.92
N PHE A 132 1.20 4.95 12.64
CA PHE A 132 2.31 5.01 13.59
C PHE A 132 2.71 6.44 13.99
N THR A 133 2.44 7.42 13.14
CA THR A 133 2.71 8.82 13.46
C THR A 133 1.61 9.50 14.28
N LEU A 134 0.52 8.78 14.53
CA LEU A 134 -0.68 9.30 15.18
C LEU A 134 -0.95 8.66 16.54
N LEU A 135 -0.56 7.39 16.72
CA LEU A 135 -0.87 6.61 17.91
C LEU A 135 0.35 6.43 18.81
N LYS A 136 0.10 6.47 20.12
CA LYS A 136 1.06 6.19 21.18
C LYS A 136 0.91 4.76 21.70
N GLU A 137 1.82 4.32 22.53
CA GLU A 137 1.73 3.05 23.23
C GLU A 137 0.48 2.98 24.11
N GLY A 138 -0.25 1.87 24.02
CA GLY A 138 -1.52 1.65 24.72
C GLY A 138 -2.72 2.36 24.09
N GLU A 139 -2.54 3.12 23.01
CA GLU A 139 -3.67 3.73 22.30
C GLU A 139 -4.27 2.77 21.28
N LYS A 140 -5.59 2.87 21.13
CA LYS A 140 -6.39 2.16 20.16
C LYS A 140 -7.27 3.13 19.41
N ALA A 141 -7.27 3.03 18.08
CA ALA A 141 -8.10 3.87 17.23
C ALA A 141 -8.62 3.10 16.02
N THR A 142 -9.81 3.49 15.58
CA THR A 142 -10.41 2.96 14.36
C THR A 142 -10.27 3.97 13.23
N PHE A 143 -9.74 3.49 12.11
CA PHE A 143 -9.45 4.25 10.90
C PHE A 143 -10.37 3.86 9.77
N LEU A 144 -10.73 4.84 8.93
CA LEU A 144 -11.40 4.67 7.65
C LEU A 144 -10.43 5.05 6.55
N PHE A 145 -10.04 4.09 5.72
CA PHE A 145 -9.09 4.27 4.64
C PHE A 145 -9.79 4.20 3.28
N PRO A 146 -9.65 5.21 2.42
CA PRO A 146 -9.91 5.04 1.00
C PRO A 146 -9.05 3.92 0.42
N SER A 147 -9.50 3.30 -0.65
CA SER A 147 -8.79 2.18 -1.28
C SER A 147 -7.34 2.50 -1.65
N SER A 148 -7.08 3.74 -2.06
CA SER A 148 -5.74 4.24 -2.41
C SER A 148 -4.74 4.24 -1.24
N LEU A 149 -5.21 4.26 0.00
CA LEU A 149 -4.42 4.12 1.22
C LEU A 149 -4.41 2.68 1.75
N ALA A 150 -5.31 1.83 1.25
CA ALA A 150 -5.44 0.42 1.59
C ALA A 150 -4.69 -0.46 0.56
N PHE A 151 -5.40 -1.31 -0.15
CA PHE A 151 -4.85 -2.28 -1.11
C PHE A 151 -4.94 -1.82 -2.57
N GLY A 152 -5.54 -0.65 -2.80
CA GLY A 152 -5.58 0.00 -4.12
C GLY A 152 -6.35 -0.77 -5.18
N TYR A 153 -5.89 -0.62 -6.42
CA TYR A 153 -6.56 -1.22 -7.57
C TYR A 153 -6.25 -2.72 -7.77
N HIS A 154 -5.32 -3.29 -7.05
CA HIS A 154 -5.02 -4.72 -7.08
C HIS A 154 -5.86 -5.52 -6.08
N GLY A 155 -6.19 -4.93 -4.91
CA GLY A 155 -6.67 -5.71 -3.78
C GLY A 155 -5.51 -6.44 -3.08
N ASP A 156 -5.80 -7.55 -2.40
CA ASP A 156 -4.81 -8.40 -1.72
C ASP A 156 -4.70 -9.81 -2.34
N ASP A 157 -5.29 -10.00 -3.52
CA ASP A 157 -5.37 -11.27 -4.25
C ASP A 157 -6.06 -12.42 -3.47
N ASN A 158 -6.80 -12.08 -2.40
CA ASN A 158 -7.50 -13.05 -1.56
C ASN A 158 -8.92 -12.58 -1.18
N LYS A 159 -9.08 -11.87 -0.06
CA LYS A 159 -10.38 -11.46 0.47
C LYS A 159 -10.74 -10.00 0.13
N ILE A 160 -9.76 -9.16 -0.19
CA ILE A 160 -9.98 -7.74 -0.48
C ILE A 160 -9.94 -7.51 -1.98
N THR A 161 -11.09 -7.16 -2.55
CA THR A 161 -11.22 -6.88 -3.98
C THR A 161 -10.59 -5.53 -4.36
N PRO A 162 -10.28 -5.32 -5.66
CA PRO A 162 -9.79 -4.03 -6.16
C PRO A 162 -10.67 -2.84 -5.77
N ASN A 163 -10.04 -1.71 -5.47
CA ASN A 163 -10.72 -0.44 -5.15
C ASN A 163 -11.71 -0.56 -3.98
N THR A 164 -11.34 -1.32 -2.95
CA THR A 164 -12.16 -1.50 -1.75
C THR A 164 -11.67 -0.60 -0.64
N PRO A 165 -12.45 0.43 -0.21
CA PRO A 165 -12.17 1.17 1.00
C PRO A 165 -12.42 0.29 2.22
N ILE A 166 -11.60 0.44 3.24
CA ILE A 166 -11.62 -0.42 4.43
C ILE A 166 -11.70 0.37 5.73
N LYS A 167 -12.16 -0.31 6.76
CA LYS A 167 -12.11 0.10 8.15
C LYS A 167 -11.13 -0.80 8.90
N SER A 168 -10.33 -0.23 9.79
CA SER A 168 -9.36 -1.00 10.58
C SER A 168 -9.24 -0.41 11.98
N SER A 169 -9.40 -1.24 13.00
CA SER A 169 -9.10 -0.90 14.38
C SER A 169 -7.67 -1.33 14.67
N VAL A 170 -6.83 -0.40 15.09
CA VAL A 170 -5.39 -0.53 15.31
C VAL A 170 -5.08 -0.23 16.75
N GLU A 171 -4.31 -1.09 17.40
CA GLU A 171 -3.86 -0.92 18.77
C GLU A 171 -2.33 -1.06 18.84
N ILE A 172 -1.66 -0.05 19.43
CA ILE A 172 -0.22 -0.09 19.67
C ILE A 172 0.04 -0.72 21.03
N LEU A 173 0.63 -1.89 21.03
CA LEU A 173 0.91 -2.66 22.24
C LEU A 173 2.21 -2.25 22.92
N ASN A 174 3.24 -1.95 22.13
CA ASN A 174 4.56 -1.54 22.65
C ASN A 174 5.37 -0.78 21.60
N ILE A 175 6.22 0.15 22.06
CA ILE A 175 7.14 0.92 21.24
C ILE A 175 8.56 0.74 21.78
N GLU A 176 9.40 0.04 21.01
CA GLU A 176 10.84 -0.08 21.26
C GLU A 176 11.58 1.04 20.54
N LYS A 177 12.07 2.00 21.30
CA LYS A 177 12.80 3.18 20.77
C LYS A 177 14.15 2.76 20.20
N HIS A 178 14.47 3.25 19.01
CA HIS A 178 15.82 3.11 18.47
C HIS A 178 16.79 4.00 19.27
N PRO A 179 17.94 3.48 19.74
CA PRO A 179 18.95 4.30 20.38
C PRO A 179 19.46 5.38 19.41
N THR A 180 19.09 6.62 19.65
CA THR A 180 19.66 7.76 18.91
C THR A 180 21.08 7.98 19.46
N ASN A 181 22.09 7.55 18.73
CA ASN A 181 23.46 7.96 19.04
C ASN A 181 23.55 9.49 18.87
N LYS A 182 23.59 10.20 20.01
CA LYS A 182 23.93 11.62 20.04
C LYS A 182 25.44 11.80 19.83
#